data_9d8465003e3f473a563dc188592f7e74
#
_entry.id   9d8465003e3f473a563dc188592f7e74
#
_cell.length_a   1.000
_cell.length_b   1.000
_cell.length_c   1.000
_cell.angle_alpha   90.00
_cell.angle_beta   90.00
_cell.angle_gamma   90.00
#
_symmetry.space_group_name_H-M   'P 1'
#
loop_
_entity.id
_entity.type
_entity.pdbx_description
1 polymer ?
#
loop_
_entity_poly.entity_id
_entity_poly.type
_entity_poly.pdbx_seq_one_letter_code
_entity_poly.pdbx_strand_id
1 'polypeptide(L)'
;MLYKINIDDRSYNKWQIFESATLDPVQITGFEPCIHHLFSNDVFEYDEMSTVLTIVHSSVRTVDNIPAVLILADNKTYGRHHANNKLLYKCIPDDVRLPAFLVPYEMKYVGFSKSFVNLYVTIQYKEWASKHPVGVLTQVIGQVDVLDCFYEYQLYCKSLNASIQRLTKETAKAIKEHDATNDTFIESICSNYNIENRTDWQIFTIDPKGSLDFDDGFSIKRLENGNTLLSIYIANVTIWLDSLNLWSSFSKRISTIYLPDKKRPMLPTILSDCLCSLQAKAKRVAFVLDVVLEQDHTGYNIVSSKFSNCLIKVFKNFVYEEPDLLKNKNYAYLFDVVSVLCSKTKYIRNIRDSHDVVCYLMVLMNYTCAKEMLAKKNGIFRSALIKNNESDSDETDLLPEDVKQFVKIWNSTAGQYIDISANTELSISHELLDLDAYIHITSPIRRLVDLLNIIKFQQNFGIHKMSDSALAFYDNWLKEIDYINVTMRAIRKVQIDCKLLDVCFNNPETLDKLYDGYCFDKLERNDGLYQYIVFLPDLRITSRVTLRENLDNYSKQQYKLFVFNNEDKMKKKIRLQLV
;
A
#
# COMPACT_ATOMS: atom_id res chain seq x y z
N MET A 1 14.07 -26.33 -28.33
CA MET A 1 14.16 -24.87 -28.13
C MET A 1 13.17 -24.48 -27.03
N LEU A 2 13.51 -23.51 -26.18
CA LEU A 2 12.68 -23.10 -25.07
C LEU A 2 11.82 -21.89 -25.47
N TYR A 3 10.51 -22.01 -25.33
CA TYR A 3 9.54 -21.01 -25.71
C TYR A 3 8.76 -20.50 -24.50
N LYS A 4 8.24 -19.27 -24.59
CA LYS A 4 7.31 -18.66 -23.65
C LYS A 4 6.07 -18.22 -24.41
N ILE A 5 4.88 -18.46 -23.85
CA ILE A 5 3.62 -18.04 -24.46
C ILE A 5 2.97 -16.89 -23.67
N ASN A 6 2.42 -15.91 -24.38
CA ASN A 6 1.50 -14.92 -23.84
C ASN A 6 0.11 -15.16 -24.45
N ILE A 7 -0.91 -15.24 -23.58
CA ILE A 7 -2.31 -15.39 -23.97
C ILE A 7 -3.04 -14.18 -23.41
N ASP A 8 -3.79 -13.46 -24.27
CA ASP A 8 -4.39 -12.18 -23.90
C ASP A 8 -5.84 -12.30 -23.43
N ASP A 9 -6.55 -13.35 -23.86
CA ASP A 9 -7.95 -13.54 -23.54
C ASP A 9 -8.30 -14.96 -23.13
N ARG A 10 -9.38 -15.11 -22.37
CA ARG A 10 -9.91 -16.37 -21.83
C ARG A 10 -10.32 -17.39 -22.88
N SER A 11 -10.65 -16.92 -24.09
CA SER A 11 -11.09 -17.74 -25.21
C SER A 11 -9.95 -18.25 -26.07
N TYR A 12 -8.71 -17.85 -25.77
CA TYR A 12 -7.50 -18.22 -26.53
C TYR A 12 -7.51 -17.76 -28.00
N ASN A 13 -8.26 -16.67 -28.30
CA ASN A 13 -8.31 -16.11 -29.66
C ASN A 13 -7.09 -15.24 -29.97
N LYS A 14 -6.45 -14.70 -28.93
CA LYS A 14 -5.27 -13.83 -29.05
C LYS A 14 -4.14 -14.37 -28.19
N TRP A 15 -3.07 -14.78 -28.84
CA TRP A 15 -1.88 -15.30 -28.18
C TRP A 15 -0.64 -15.09 -29.04
N GLN A 16 0.53 -15.15 -28.43
CA GLN A 16 1.82 -15.02 -29.10
C GLN A 16 2.86 -15.88 -28.39
N ILE A 17 3.75 -16.51 -29.18
CA ILE A 17 4.89 -17.28 -28.67
C ILE A 17 6.15 -16.45 -28.85
N PHE A 18 7.06 -16.57 -27.90
CA PHE A 18 8.36 -15.93 -27.88
C PHE A 18 9.44 -16.96 -27.61
N GLU A 19 10.62 -16.77 -28.16
CA GLU A 19 11.81 -17.48 -27.73
C GLU A 19 12.12 -17.03 -26.27
N SER A 20 12.34 -17.99 -25.37
CA SER A 20 12.44 -17.66 -23.92
C SER A 20 13.69 -16.86 -23.57
N ALA A 21 14.77 -16.96 -24.36
CA ALA A 21 16.03 -16.29 -24.10
C ALA A 21 16.07 -14.83 -24.63
N THR A 22 15.59 -14.63 -25.86
CA THR A 22 15.67 -13.34 -26.58
C THR A 22 14.40 -12.51 -26.46
N LEU A 23 13.27 -13.16 -26.16
CA LEU A 23 11.91 -12.60 -26.21
C LEU A 23 11.49 -12.16 -27.63
N ASP A 24 12.14 -12.72 -28.67
CA ASP A 24 11.73 -12.50 -30.05
C ASP A 24 10.44 -13.28 -30.33
N PRO A 25 9.49 -12.70 -31.09
CA PRO A 25 8.26 -13.38 -31.46
C PRO A 25 8.54 -14.51 -32.44
N VAL A 26 7.95 -15.68 -32.19
CA VAL A 26 8.08 -16.89 -33.02
C VAL A 26 6.70 -17.33 -33.49
N GLN A 27 6.60 -17.76 -34.76
CA GLN A 27 5.40 -18.40 -35.30
C GLN A 27 5.66 -19.90 -35.50
N ILE A 28 4.80 -20.72 -34.87
CA ILE A 28 4.81 -22.18 -35.07
C ILE A 28 3.54 -22.54 -35.84
N THR A 29 3.72 -23.13 -37.02
CA THR A 29 2.60 -23.45 -37.91
C THR A 29 1.69 -24.52 -37.30
N GLY A 30 0.37 -24.29 -37.29
CA GLY A 30 -0.60 -25.23 -36.77
C GLY A 30 -0.63 -25.39 -35.23
N PHE A 31 0.02 -24.47 -34.50
CA PHE A 31 0.06 -24.52 -33.07
C PHE A 31 -1.21 -23.91 -32.43
N GLU A 32 -1.83 -24.64 -31.53
CA GLU A 32 -2.98 -24.17 -30.76
C GLU A 32 -2.74 -24.36 -29.26
N PRO A 33 -2.60 -23.27 -28.47
CA PRO A 33 -2.26 -23.35 -27.04
C PRO A 33 -3.27 -24.13 -26.19
N CYS A 34 -4.54 -24.09 -26.58
CA CYS A 34 -5.60 -24.78 -25.86
C CYS A 34 -5.48 -26.31 -25.99
N ILE A 35 -5.07 -26.81 -27.17
CA ILE A 35 -4.85 -28.25 -27.41
C ILE A 35 -3.67 -28.77 -26.59
N HIS A 36 -2.65 -27.94 -26.45
CA HIS A 36 -1.46 -28.25 -25.65
C HIS A 36 -1.62 -27.92 -24.15
N HIS A 37 -2.82 -27.50 -23.72
CA HIS A 37 -3.16 -27.18 -22.33
C HIS A 37 -2.23 -26.13 -21.69
N LEU A 38 -1.78 -25.12 -22.44
CA LEU A 38 -0.87 -24.08 -21.98
C LEU A 38 -1.65 -22.93 -21.31
N PHE A 39 -1.06 -22.38 -20.25
CA PHE A 39 -1.50 -21.13 -19.64
C PHE A 39 -0.62 -19.95 -20.08
N SER A 40 -1.12 -18.75 -19.94
CA SER A 40 -0.33 -17.53 -20.20
C SER A 40 0.90 -17.48 -19.30
N ASN A 41 2.06 -17.16 -19.87
CA ASN A 41 3.40 -17.17 -19.27
C ASN A 41 3.99 -18.56 -19.00
N ASP A 42 3.39 -19.65 -19.50
CA ASP A 42 4.04 -20.95 -19.45
C ASP A 42 5.32 -20.92 -20.30
N VAL A 43 6.36 -21.57 -19.78
CA VAL A 43 7.62 -21.83 -20.47
C VAL A 43 7.67 -23.31 -20.83
N PHE A 44 7.92 -23.62 -22.10
CA PHE A 44 7.82 -24.99 -22.61
C PHE A 44 8.88 -25.28 -23.69
N GLU A 45 9.19 -26.54 -23.85
CA GLU A 45 9.92 -27.08 -24.99
C GLU A 45 8.93 -27.68 -25.99
N TYR A 46 9.16 -27.44 -27.26
CA TYR A 46 8.35 -28.00 -28.35
C TYR A 46 9.24 -28.56 -29.44
N ASP A 47 8.97 -29.80 -29.85
CA ASP A 47 9.59 -30.43 -30.98
C ASP A 47 8.56 -30.50 -32.12
N GLU A 48 8.82 -29.75 -33.20
CA GLU A 48 7.93 -29.67 -34.35
C GLU A 48 7.81 -31.00 -35.13
N MET A 49 8.85 -31.86 -35.08
CA MET A 49 8.84 -33.14 -35.80
C MET A 49 7.97 -34.18 -35.07
N SER A 50 8.11 -34.29 -33.77
CA SER A 50 7.34 -35.25 -32.96
C SER A 50 6.05 -34.69 -32.42
N THR A 51 5.80 -33.37 -32.54
CA THR A 51 4.69 -32.63 -31.95
C THR A 51 4.59 -32.79 -30.40
N VAL A 52 5.70 -33.18 -29.77
CA VAL A 52 5.79 -33.38 -28.31
C VAL A 52 6.08 -32.04 -27.65
N LEU A 53 5.25 -31.70 -26.65
CA LEU A 53 5.40 -30.51 -25.84
C LEU A 53 5.68 -30.88 -24.38
N THR A 54 6.72 -30.29 -23.79
CA THR A 54 7.05 -30.45 -22.37
C THR A 54 7.02 -29.09 -21.67
N ILE A 55 6.17 -28.94 -20.65
CA ILE A 55 6.10 -27.72 -19.87
C ILE A 55 7.23 -27.71 -18.85
N VAL A 56 8.13 -26.73 -18.97
CA VAL A 56 9.28 -26.55 -18.08
C VAL A 56 8.92 -25.72 -16.86
N HIS A 57 8.13 -24.65 -17.05
CA HIS A 57 7.67 -23.80 -15.96
C HIS A 57 6.25 -23.31 -16.20
N SER A 58 5.44 -23.30 -15.13
CA SER A 58 4.08 -22.78 -15.16
C SER A 58 3.72 -22.18 -13.79
N SER A 59 3.58 -20.86 -13.73
CA SER A 59 3.16 -20.19 -12.51
C SER A 59 1.74 -20.56 -12.08
N VAL A 60 0.84 -20.80 -13.03
CA VAL A 60 -0.55 -21.17 -12.77
C VAL A 60 -0.65 -22.55 -12.09
N ARG A 61 0.24 -23.48 -12.45
CA ARG A 61 0.24 -24.84 -11.88
C ARG A 61 0.85 -24.92 -10.49
N THR A 62 1.65 -23.93 -10.12
CA THR A 62 2.37 -23.91 -8.83
C THR A 62 1.74 -23.00 -7.80
N VAL A 63 0.89 -22.06 -8.20
CA VAL A 63 0.23 -21.12 -7.27
C VAL A 63 -0.89 -21.81 -6.50
N ASP A 64 -0.94 -21.59 -5.18
CA ASP A 64 -1.92 -22.23 -4.29
C ASP A 64 -3.30 -21.56 -4.30
N ASN A 65 -3.38 -20.28 -4.65
CA ASN A 65 -4.60 -19.49 -4.50
C ASN A 65 -4.85 -18.62 -5.74
N ILE A 66 -5.51 -19.17 -6.76
CA ILE A 66 -5.99 -18.43 -7.92
C ILE A 66 -7.35 -17.83 -7.54
N PRO A 67 -7.50 -16.48 -7.47
CA PRO A 67 -8.78 -15.85 -7.18
C PRO A 67 -9.76 -16.05 -8.33
N ALA A 68 -10.98 -16.48 -8.00
CA ALA A 68 -12.01 -16.81 -8.98
C ALA A 68 -13.42 -16.61 -8.43
N VAL A 69 -14.39 -16.62 -9.33
CA VAL A 69 -15.83 -16.63 -8.99
C VAL A 69 -16.43 -17.98 -9.34
N LEU A 70 -16.96 -18.68 -8.36
CA LEU A 70 -17.71 -19.92 -8.54
C LEU A 70 -19.15 -19.59 -8.95
N ILE A 71 -19.55 -20.04 -10.12
CA ILE A 71 -20.87 -19.73 -10.71
C ILE A 71 -21.88 -20.76 -10.24
N LEU A 72 -22.82 -20.31 -9.42
CA LEU A 72 -23.89 -21.11 -8.85
C LEU A 72 -25.28 -20.60 -9.24
N ALA A 73 -25.43 -19.33 -9.60
CA ALA A 73 -26.71 -18.66 -9.82
C ALA A 73 -27.59 -19.38 -10.88
N ASP A 74 -26.97 -19.90 -11.94
CA ASP A 74 -27.70 -20.60 -13.02
C ASP A 74 -28.01 -22.07 -12.70
N ASN A 75 -27.55 -22.58 -11.56
CA ASN A 75 -27.62 -23.99 -11.17
C ASN A 75 -27.12 -24.97 -12.25
N LYS A 76 -26.21 -24.47 -13.14
CA LYS A 76 -25.67 -25.25 -14.25
C LYS A 76 -24.46 -26.05 -13.80
N THR A 77 -24.52 -27.37 -14.06
CA THR A 77 -23.42 -28.29 -13.75
C THR A 77 -22.78 -28.85 -15.02
N TYR A 78 -21.54 -29.31 -14.90
CA TYR A 78 -20.73 -29.81 -16.01
C TYR A 78 -20.29 -31.26 -15.78
N GLY A 79 -21.20 -32.09 -15.25
CA GLY A 79 -20.92 -33.48 -14.91
C GLY A 79 -20.44 -33.66 -13.47
N ARG A 80 -19.83 -34.82 -13.20
CA ARG A 80 -19.33 -35.18 -11.88
C ARG A 80 -17.82 -35.43 -11.91
N HIS A 81 -17.17 -35.03 -10.85
CA HIS A 81 -15.74 -35.28 -10.68
C HIS A 81 -15.49 -36.78 -10.41
N HIS A 82 -14.57 -37.39 -11.17
CA HIS A 82 -14.37 -38.83 -11.19
C HIS A 82 -13.92 -39.41 -9.84
N ALA A 83 -13.13 -38.66 -9.04
CA ALA A 83 -12.57 -39.17 -7.79
C ALA A 83 -13.52 -39.08 -6.58
N ASN A 84 -14.43 -38.09 -6.52
CA ASN A 84 -15.27 -37.84 -5.34
C ASN A 84 -16.76 -37.74 -5.64
N ASN A 85 -17.16 -37.95 -6.90
CA ASN A 85 -18.54 -37.93 -7.41
C ASN A 85 -19.29 -36.60 -7.15
N LYS A 86 -18.60 -35.51 -6.77
CA LYS A 86 -19.20 -34.18 -6.59
C LYS A 86 -19.53 -33.55 -7.93
N LEU A 87 -20.56 -32.71 -7.96
CA LEU A 87 -20.94 -31.95 -9.14
C LEU A 87 -19.85 -30.92 -9.46
N LEU A 88 -19.55 -30.79 -10.76
CA LEU A 88 -18.61 -29.82 -11.28
C LEU A 88 -19.34 -28.53 -11.64
N TYR A 89 -18.86 -27.41 -11.13
CA TYR A 89 -19.36 -26.07 -11.42
C TYR A 89 -18.30 -25.25 -12.14
N LYS A 90 -18.75 -24.31 -12.98
CA LYS A 90 -17.88 -23.36 -13.66
C LYS A 90 -17.28 -22.37 -12.66
N CYS A 91 -15.98 -22.18 -12.72
CA CYS A 91 -15.26 -21.23 -11.91
C CYS A 91 -14.46 -20.29 -12.81
N ILE A 92 -14.69 -18.98 -12.70
CA ILE A 92 -14.11 -17.95 -13.57
C ILE A 92 -12.97 -17.23 -12.83
N PRO A 93 -11.69 -17.43 -13.21
CA PRO A 93 -10.58 -16.70 -12.62
C PRO A 93 -10.68 -15.18 -12.84
N ASP A 94 -10.14 -14.38 -11.91
CA ASP A 94 -10.04 -12.92 -12.08
C ASP A 94 -9.11 -12.52 -13.21
N ASP A 95 -8.05 -13.29 -13.44
CA ASP A 95 -7.16 -13.10 -14.59
C ASP A 95 -7.89 -13.54 -15.87
N VAL A 96 -8.18 -12.56 -16.74
CA VAL A 96 -8.87 -12.78 -18.01
C VAL A 96 -8.07 -13.61 -19.02
N ARG A 97 -6.77 -13.80 -18.77
CA ARG A 97 -5.89 -14.65 -19.59
C ARG A 97 -6.03 -16.14 -19.28
N LEU A 98 -6.69 -16.47 -18.15
CA LEU A 98 -6.92 -17.86 -17.77
C LEU A 98 -8.29 -18.34 -18.26
N PRO A 99 -8.40 -19.60 -18.73
CA PRO A 99 -9.67 -20.19 -19.13
C PRO A 99 -10.56 -20.40 -17.89
N ALA A 100 -11.84 -20.68 -18.12
CA ALA A 100 -12.73 -21.10 -17.03
C ALA A 100 -12.32 -22.50 -16.56
N PHE A 101 -12.28 -22.69 -15.24
CA PHE A 101 -12.03 -23.97 -14.59
C PHE A 101 -13.35 -24.69 -14.27
N LEU A 102 -13.27 -26.02 -14.14
CA LEU A 102 -14.31 -26.82 -13.51
C LEU A 102 -13.87 -27.19 -12.09
N VAL A 103 -14.72 -26.93 -11.10
CA VAL A 103 -14.40 -27.15 -9.69
C VAL A 103 -15.46 -28.03 -9.05
N PRO A 104 -15.08 -29.14 -8.37
CA PRO A 104 -16.03 -29.97 -7.64
C PRO A 104 -16.51 -29.22 -6.40
N TYR A 105 -17.81 -29.00 -6.31
CA TYR A 105 -18.44 -28.30 -5.19
C TYR A 105 -19.73 -29.01 -4.75
N GLU A 106 -19.99 -28.97 -3.47
CA GLU A 106 -21.22 -29.45 -2.88
C GLU A 106 -21.95 -28.28 -2.23
N MET A 107 -23.11 -27.94 -2.79
CA MET A 107 -23.90 -26.84 -2.27
C MET A 107 -24.44 -27.18 -0.87
N LYS A 108 -24.15 -26.31 0.07
CA LYS A 108 -24.77 -26.36 1.39
C LYS A 108 -26.08 -25.61 1.33
N TYR A 109 -27.19 -26.33 1.43
CA TYR A 109 -28.49 -25.71 1.52
C TYR A 109 -28.66 -25.03 2.86
N VAL A 110 -28.89 -23.72 2.84
CA VAL A 110 -29.21 -22.92 4.03
C VAL A 110 -30.67 -22.46 3.89
N GLY A 111 -31.58 -23.19 4.53
CA GLY A 111 -33.02 -22.86 4.55
C GLY A 111 -33.80 -23.21 3.26
N PHE A 112 -34.97 -22.60 3.08
CA PHE A 112 -35.91 -22.87 1.97
C PHE A 112 -35.62 -22.04 0.70
N SER A 113 -34.60 -21.22 0.67
CA SER A 113 -34.25 -20.39 -0.49
C SER A 113 -33.70 -21.26 -1.63
N LYS A 114 -34.33 -21.19 -2.80
CA LYS A 114 -33.84 -21.79 -4.04
C LYS A 114 -32.92 -20.87 -4.85
N SER A 115 -32.65 -19.67 -4.37
CA SER A 115 -31.74 -18.74 -5.05
C SER A 115 -30.31 -19.05 -4.70
N PHE A 116 -29.51 -19.39 -5.69
CA PHE A 116 -28.08 -19.62 -5.55
C PHE A 116 -27.32 -18.35 -5.90
N VAL A 117 -26.47 -17.90 -5.00
CA VAL A 117 -25.61 -16.74 -5.21
C VAL A 117 -24.22 -17.22 -5.56
N ASN A 118 -23.57 -16.56 -6.53
CA ASN A 118 -22.19 -16.83 -6.89
C ASN A 118 -21.26 -16.54 -5.70
N LEU A 119 -20.14 -17.25 -5.64
CA LEU A 119 -19.18 -17.12 -4.54
C LEU A 119 -17.82 -16.63 -5.02
N TYR A 120 -17.25 -15.69 -4.30
CA TYR A 120 -15.82 -15.42 -4.36
C TYR A 120 -15.05 -16.56 -3.70
N VAL A 121 -14.08 -17.11 -4.43
CA VAL A 121 -13.31 -18.28 -4.00
C VAL A 121 -11.84 -18.13 -4.38
N THR A 122 -11.01 -18.98 -3.80
CA THR A 122 -9.69 -19.29 -4.35
C THR A 122 -9.65 -20.75 -4.75
N ILE A 123 -8.94 -21.04 -5.84
CA ILE A 123 -8.76 -22.38 -6.38
C ILE A 123 -7.28 -22.66 -6.64
N GLN A 124 -6.92 -23.94 -6.66
CA GLN A 124 -5.63 -24.42 -7.12
C GLN A 124 -5.83 -25.30 -8.36
N TYR A 125 -4.93 -25.21 -9.32
CA TYR A 125 -4.91 -26.10 -10.48
C TYR A 125 -4.72 -27.56 -10.04
N LYS A 126 -5.44 -28.48 -10.65
CA LYS A 126 -5.30 -29.91 -10.41
C LYS A 126 -4.83 -30.65 -11.65
N GLU A 127 -5.59 -30.57 -12.73
CA GLU A 127 -5.33 -31.25 -13.98
C GLU A 127 -6.04 -30.58 -15.17
N TRP A 128 -5.57 -30.86 -16.38
CA TRP A 128 -6.24 -30.42 -17.61
C TRP A 128 -6.18 -31.57 -18.63
N ALA A 129 -7.21 -32.41 -18.64
CA ALA A 129 -7.30 -33.57 -19.52
C ALA A 129 -8.43 -33.46 -20.57
N SER A 130 -9.27 -32.43 -20.48
CA SER A 130 -10.43 -32.21 -21.34
C SER A 130 -10.49 -30.73 -21.79
N LYS A 131 -11.64 -30.30 -22.30
CA LYS A 131 -11.84 -28.91 -22.78
C LYS A 131 -11.52 -27.84 -21.75
N HIS A 132 -11.74 -28.09 -20.47
CA HIS A 132 -11.52 -27.14 -19.38
C HIS A 132 -10.58 -27.72 -18.34
N PRO A 133 -9.68 -26.90 -17.75
CA PRO A 133 -8.90 -27.33 -16.60
C PRO A 133 -9.80 -27.60 -15.40
N VAL A 134 -9.41 -28.56 -14.58
CA VAL A 134 -10.03 -28.88 -13.30
C VAL A 134 -9.22 -28.23 -12.18
N GLY A 135 -9.90 -27.54 -11.28
CA GLY A 135 -9.32 -26.95 -10.09
C GLY A 135 -9.91 -27.57 -8.81
N VAL A 136 -9.19 -27.37 -7.72
CA VAL A 136 -9.64 -27.71 -6.37
C VAL A 136 -9.91 -26.41 -5.61
N LEU A 137 -11.02 -26.36 -4.90
CA LEU A 137 -11.37 -25.23 -4.05
C LEU A 137 -10.42 -25.20 -2.84
N THR A 138 -9.68 -24.11 -2.69
CA THR A 138 -8.78 -23.92 -1.53
C THR A 138 -9.48 -23.11 -0.43
N GLN A 139 -10.30 -22.12 -0.81
CA GLN A 139 -11.06 -21.32 0.15
C GLN A 139 -12.35 -20.78 -0.46
N VAL A 140 -13.40 -20.69 0.36
CA VAL A 140 -14.61 -19.89 0.07
C VAL A 140 -14.47 -18.58 0.84
N ILE A 141 -14.43 -17.46 0.11
CA ILE A 141 -14.34 -16.12 0.69
C ILE A 141 -15.72 -15.64 1.12
N GLY A 142 -16.73 -15.81 0.25
CA GLY A 142 -18.13 -15.49 0.55
C GLY A 142 -18.94 -15.11 -0.68
N GLN A 143 -20.15 -14.59 -0.46
CA GLN A 143 -21.09 -14.25 -1.52
C GLN A 143 -20.65 -13.00 -2.30
N VAL A 144 -20.92 -13.00 -3.62
CA VAL A 144 -20.49 -11.92 -4.54
C VAL A 144 -21.23 -10.60 -4.28
N ASP A 145 -22.42 -10.65 -3.69
CA ASP A 145 -23.27 -9.50 -3.35
C ASP A 145 -22.90 -8.83 -2.00
N VAL A 146 -22.02 -9.46 -1.20
CA VAL A 146 -21.56 -8.94 0.09
C VAL A 146 -20.26 -8.14 -0.08
N LEU A 147 -20.27 -6.85 0.31
CA LEU A 147 -19.13 -5.95 0.15
C LEU A 147 -17.88 -6.41 0.91
N ASP A 148 -18.02 -6.87 2.15
CA ASP A 148 -16.88 -7.34 2.95
C ASP A 148 -16.16 -8.52 2.26
N CYS A 149 -16.95 -9.41 1.61
CA CYS A 149 -16.39 -10.50 0.81
C CYS A 149 -15.68 -9.99 -0.44
N PHE A 150 -16.20 -8.92 -1.07
CA PHE A 150 -15.54 -8.26 -2.18
C PHE A 150 -14.19 -7.66 -1.76
N TYR A 151 -14.11 -6.99 -0.61
CA TYR A 151 -12.86 -6.40 -0.12
C TYR A 151 -11.80 -7.47 0.11
N GLU A 152 -12.15 -8.56 0.76
CA GLU A 152 -11.25 -9.69 0.96
C GLU A 152 -10.81 -10.31 -0.37
N TYR A 153 -11.75 -10.51 -1.31
CA TYR A 153 -11.45 -11.02 -2.66
C TYR A 153 -10.46 -10.12 -3.43
N GLN A 154 -10.55 -8.77 -3.29
CA GLN A 154 -9.61 -7.86 -3.94
C GLN A 154 -8.17 -8.07 -3.46
N LEU A 155 -7.96 -8.45 -2.20
CA LEU A 155 -6.62 -8.76 -1.68
C LEU A 155 -6.01 -9.95 -2.42
N TYR A 156 -6.79 -11.00 -2.69
CA TYR A 156 -6.32 -12.14 -3.49
C TYR A 156 -6.08 -11.75 -4.94
N CYS A 157 -6.97 -10.97 -5.55
CA CYS A 157 -6.82 -10.52 -6.94
C CYS A 157 -5.56 -9.66 -7.19
N LYS A 158 -4.99 -9.08 -6.14
CA LYS A 158 -3.77 -8.24 -6.22
C LYS A 158 -2.59 -8.82 -5.47
N SER A 159 -2.66 -10.10 -5.09
CA SER A 159 -1.61 -10.80 -4.33
C SER A 159 -1.23 -10.08 -3.02
N LEU A 160 -2.21 -9.45 -2.37
CA LEU A 160 -2.05 -8.71 -1.12
C LEU A 160 -2.45 -9.52 0.12
N ASN A 161 -2.79 -10.79 -0.05
CA ASN A 161 -3.29 -11.70 0.98
C ASN A 161 -2.19 -12.34 1.85
N ALA A 162 -0.99 -11.74 1.92
CA ALA A 162 0.09 -12.26 2.74
C ALA A 162 -0.35 -12.46 4.20
N SER A 163 -0.17 -13.66 4.73
CA SER A 163 -0.58 -14.03 6.09
C SER A 163 0.44 -13.53 7.12
N ILE A 164 -0.05 -12.98 8.25
CA ILE A 164 0.77 -12.64 9.42
C ILE A 164 0.66 -13.68 10.55
N GLN A 165 0.00 -14.82 10.30
CA GLN A 165 -0.28 -15.82 11.35
C GLN A 165 0.98 -16.35 12.03
N ARG A 166 2.05 -16.62 11.26
CA ARG A 166 3.32 -17.08 11.81
C ARG A 166 3.89 -16.03 12.77
N LEU A 167 3.99 -14.77 12.31
CA LEU A 167 4.45 -13.66 13.15
C LEU A 167 3.57 -13.50 14.40
N THR A 168 2.25 -13.60 14.26
CA THR A 168 1.32 -13.51 15.41
C THR A 168 1.57 -14.59 16.44
N LYS A 169 1.76 -15.83 15.99
CA LYS A 169 2.04 -16.98 16.87
C LYS A 169 3.37 -16.82 17.60
N GLU A 170 4.44 -16.50 16.86
CA GLU A 170 5.77 -16.33 17.46
C GLU A 170 5.81 -15.11 18.40
N THR A 171 5.11 -14.02 18.04
CA THR A 171 4.97 -12.85 18.94
C THR A 171 4.29 -13.22 20.25
N ALA A 172 3.15 -13.92 20.20
CA ALA A 172 2.43 -14.33 21.40
C ALA A 172 3.29 -15.25 22.31
N LYS A 173 4.07 -16.14 21.69
CA LYS A 173 5.01 -17.02 22.40
C LYS A 173 6.12 -16.20 23.06
N ALA A 174 6.81 -15.35 22.33
CA ALA A 174 7.91 -14.53 22.84
C ALA A 174 7.47 -13.58 23.97
N ILE A 175 6.30 -12.95 23.83
CA ILE A 175 5.74 -12.08 24.88
C ILE A 175 5.53 -12.86 26.19
N LYS A 176 5.00 -14.08 26.11
CA LYS A 176 4.78 -14.93 27.29
C LYS A 176 6.10 -15.39 27.91
N GLU A 177 7.09 -15.78 27.11
CA GLU A 177 8.39 -16.27 27.57
C GLU A 177 9.19 -15.18 28.29
N HIS A 178 9.10 -13.92 27.81
CA HIS A 178 9.85 -12.79 28.36
C HIS A 178 9.05 -11.92 29.33
N ASP A 179 7.78 -12.26 29.60
CA ASP A 179 6.85 -11.38 30.34
C ASP A 179 6.84 -9.92 29.81
N ALA A 180 6.85 -9.80 28.47
CA ALA A 180 7.13 -8.55 27.78
C ALA A 180 6.04 -7.48 27.92
N THR A 181 4.93 -7.79 28.56
CA THR A 181 3.88 -6.81 28.93
C THR A 181 4.17 -6.08 30.23
N ASN A 182 5.16 -6.57 31.01
CA ASN A 182 5.54 -5.96 32.28
C ASN A 182 6.52 -4.79 32.04
N ASP A 183 6.38 -3.73 32.84
CA ASP A 183 7.29 -2.57 32.83
C ASP A 183 8.75 -2.96 33.08
N THR A 184 9.01 -4.03 33.83
CA THR A 184 10.36 -4.55 34.10
C THR A 184 11.09 -5.00 32.83
N PHE A 185 10.37 -5.54 31.83
CA PHE A 185 10.96 -5.93 30.56
C PHE A 185 11.43 -4.68 29.78
N ILE A 186 10.59 -3.66 29.67
CA ILE A 186 10.95 -2.37 29.04
C ILE A 186 12.15 -1.73 29.77
N GLU A 187 12.16 -1.74 31.11
CA GLU A 187 13.25 -1.18 31.91
C GLU A 187 14.56 -1.95 31.70
N SER A 188 14.51 -3.26 31.54
CA SER A 188 15.69 -4.08 31.20
C SER A 188 16.25 -3.73 29.83
N ILE A 189 15.39 -3.54 28.82
CA ILE A 189 15.79 -3.06 27.49
C ILE A 189 16.48 -1.70 27.61
N CYS A 190 15.86 -0.76 28.33
CA CYS A 190 16.41 0.59 28.48
C CYS A 190 17.78 0.59 29.17
N SER A 191 17.95 -0.25 30.18
CA SER A 191 19.23 -0.40 30.90
C SER A 191 20.32 -1.02 30.01
N ASN A 192 19.98 -2.05 29.24
CA ASN A 192 20.92 -2.75 28.36
C ASN A 192 21.45 -1.85 27.23
N TYR A 193 20.64 -0.92 26.75
CA TYR A 193 20.98 -0.04 25.63
C TYR A 193 21.24 1.43 26.04
N ASN A 194 21.30 1.73 27.33
CA ASN A 194 21.51 3.08 27.88
C ASN A 194 20.54 4.12 27.28
N ILE A 195 19.26 3.80 27.27
CA ILE A 195 18.21 4.63 26.69
C ILE A 195 17.84 5.77 27.66
N GLU A 196 17.82 7.01 27.17
CA GLU A 196 17.44 8.19 27.95
C GLU A 196 15.99 8.11 28.44
N ASN A 197 15.76 8.41 29.72
CA ASN A 197 14.41 8.43 30.31
C ASN A 197 13.79 9.83 30.21
N ARG A 198 12.66 9.93 29.50
CA ARG A 198 11.84 11.14 29.33
C ARG A 198 10.38 10.93 29.74
N THR A 199 10.11 10.01 30.66
CA THR A 199 8.75 9.68 31.10
C THR A 199 8.02 10.85 31.76
N ASP A 200 8.75 11.86 32.26
CA ASP A 200 8.20 13.06 32.89
C ASP A 200 7.94 14.21 31.91
N TRP A 201 8.25 14.03 30.63
CA TRP A 201 8.05 15.08 29.63
C TRP A 201 6.58 15.13 29.18
N GLN A 202 6.13 16.33 28.81
CA GLN A 202 4.77 16.56 28.30
C GLN A 202 4.69 16.17 26.80
N ILE A 203 4.68 14.87 26.53
CA ILE A 203 4.63 14.31 25.19
C ILE A 203 3.17 13.98 24.83
N PHE A 204 2.72 14.33 23.63
CA PHE A 204 1.38 14.05 23.14
C PHE A 204 1.42 13.57 21.69
N THR A 205 0.38 12.86 21.26
CA THR A 205 0.14 12.49 19.85
C THR A 205 -1.07 13.24 19.31
N ILE A 206 -1.21 13.35 17.98
CA ILE A 206 -2.36 13.95 17.31
C ILE A 206 -2.73 13.05 16.12
N ASP A 207 -3.88 12.39 16.19
CA ASP A 207 -4.25 11.31 15.27
C ASP A 207 -5.72 11.38 14.84
N PRO A 208 -6.15 10.63 13.82
CA PRO A 208 -7.55 10.49 13.48
C PRO A 208 -8.35 9.83 14.61
N LYS A 209 -9.63 10.19 14.70
CA LYS A 209 -10.55 9.56 15.67
C LYS A 209 -10.60 8.04 15.48
N GLY A 210 -10.39 7.31 16.57
CA GLY A 210 -10.41 5.84 16.58
C GLY A 210 -9.10 5.17 16.22
N SER A 211 -8.01 5.92 16.06
CA SER A 211 -6.66 5.35 15.92
C SER A 211 -6.25 4.55 17.15
N LEU A 212 -5.53 3.45 16.94
CA LEU A 212 -4.96 2.60 17.98
C LEU A 212 -3.43 2.43 17.79
N ASP A 213 -2.94 2.63 16.60
CA ASP A 213 -1.55 2.51 16.16
C ASP A 213 -0.93 3.91 16.02
N PHE A 214 -0.51 4.47 17.16
CA PHE A 214 0.12 5.79 17.23
C PHE A 214 1.61 5.68 16.89
N ASP A 215 1.99 6.11 15.69
CA ASP A 215 3.35 6.05 15.19
C ASP A 215 4.21 7.22 15.70
N ASP A 216 3.64 8.42 15.86
CA ASP A 216 4.36 9.66 16.12
C ASP A 216 3.81 10.45 17.32
N GLY A 217 4.69 11.20 17.95
CA GLY A 217 4.37 12.08 19.06
C GLY A 217 5.30 13.29 19.12
N PHE A 218 4.92 14.28 19.92
CA PHE A 218 5.57 15.58 19.95
C PHE A 218 5.75 16.11 21.36
N SER A 219 6.82 16.86 21.59
CA SER A 219 6.94 17.74 22.74
C SER A 219 7.69 19.02 22.37
N ILE A 220 7.41 20.10 23.08
CA ILE A 220 8.08 21.38 22.92
C ILE A 220 8.33 22.01 24.28
N LYS A 221 9.51 22.57 24.47
CA LYS A 221 9.84 23.29 25.71
C LYS A 221 10.89 24.39 25.48
N ARG A 222 10.88 25.42 26.30
CA ARG A 222 11.95 26.40 26.35
C ARG A 222 13.12 25.87 27.18
N LEU A 223 14.33 26.08 26.72
CA LEU A 223 15.56 25.79 27.42
C LEU A 223 16.00 26.98 28.28
N GLU A 224 16.90 26.76 29.26
CA GLU A 224 17.42 27.80 30.15
C GLU A 224 18.15 28.92 29.42
N ASN A 225 18.79 28.60 28.28
CA ASN A 225 19.50 29.57 27.43
C ASN A 225 18.56 30.39 26.51
N GLY A 226 17.23 30.25 26.67
CA GLY A 226 16.23 30.95 25.87
C GLY A 226 15.85 30.26 24.55
N ASN A 227 16.58 29.23 24.10
CA ASN A 227 16.28 28.46 22.92
C ASN A 227 15.04 27.58 23.13
N THR A 228 14.44 27.13 22.04
CA THR A 228 13.32 26.20 22.05
C THR A 228 13.79 24.81 21.64
N LEU A 229 13.45 23.80 22.42
CA LEU A 229 13.65 22.39 22.06
C LEU A 229 12.32 21.83 21.56
N LEU A 230 12.31 21.44 20.28
CA LEU A 230 11.27 20.71 19.62
C LEU A 230 11.71 19.25 19.46
N SER A 231 10.92 18.31 19.98
CA SER A 231 11.21 16.88 19.86
C SER A 231 10.11 16.14 19.11
N ILE A 232 10.50 15.31 18.15
CA ILE A 232 9.63 14.42 17.38
C ILE A 232 9.98 12.99 17.78
N TYR A 233 8.96 12.24 18.20
CA TYR A 233 9.07 10.86 18.69
C TYR A 233 8.43 9.91 17.71
N ILE A 234 9.12 8.88 17.29
CA ILE A 234 8.60 7.82 16.41
C ILE A 234 8.64 6.49 17.17
N ALA A 235 7.56 5.73 17.11
CA ALA A 235 7.48 4.41 17.73
C ALA A 235 8.65 3.51 17.31
N ASN A 236 9.46 3.05 18.25
CA ASN A 236 10.62 2.23 17.92
C ASN A 236 10.28 0.75 17.85
N VAL A 237 9.72 0.33 16.72
CA VAL A 237 9.34 -1.06 16.44
C VAL A 237 10.56 -1.98 16.40
N THR A 238 11.73 -1.46 15.96
CA THR A 238 12.95 -2.27 15.80
C THR A 238 13.43 -2.87 17.09
N ILE A 239 13.37 -2.12 18.19
CA ILE A 239 13.79 -2.58 19.52
C ILE A 239 12.92 -3.77 19.98
N TRP A 240 11.62 -3.72 19.73
CA TRP A 240 10.71 -4.81 20.09
C TRP A 240 10.96 -6.06 19.27
N LEU A 241 11.10 -5.93 17.95
CA LEU A 241 11.37 -7.06 17.07
C LEU A 241 12.72 -7.71 17.37
N ASP A 242 13.70 -6.90 17.73
CA ASP A 242 15.05 -7.35 18.07
C ASP A 242 15.08 -8.06 19.44
N SER A 243 14.54 -7.42 20.47
CA SER A 243 14.51 -7.98 21.83
C SER A 243 13.69 -9.27 21.95
N LEU A 244 12.66 -9.42 21.09
CA LEU A 244 11.81 -10.63 21.04
C LEU A 244 12.25 -11.62 19.95
N ASN A 245 13.36 -11.35 19.24
CA ASN A 245 13.91 -12.18 18.16
C ASN A 245 12.87 -12.57 17.09
N LEU A 246 12.09 -11.60 16.58
CA LEU A 246 10.95 -11.84 15.69
C LEU A 246 11.25 -11.68 14.19
N TRP A 247 12.46 -11.28 13.81
CA TRP A 247 12.83 -10.95 12.43
C TRP A 247 12.58 -12.11 11.44
N SER A 248 12.91 -13.35 11.83
CA SER A 248 12.74 -14.54 10.98
C SER A 248 11.27 -14.93 10.75
N SER A 249 10.36 -14.43 11.57
CA SER A 249 8.93 -14.71 11.48
C SER A 249 8.13 -13.63 10.73
N PHE A 250 8.79 -12.52 10.36
CA PHE A 250 8.15 -11.41 9.65
C PHE A 250 7.54 -11.87 8.32
N SER A 251 6.36 -11.35 7.99
CA SER A 251 5.60 -11.76 6.81
C SER A 251 5.97 -10.94 5.55
N LYS A 252 5.47 -11.38 4.40
CA LYS A 252 5.53 -10.60 3.14
C LYS A 252 4.54 -9.43 3.09
N ARG A 253 3.81 -9.13 4.17
CA ARG A 253 2.92 -7.97 4.25
C ARG A 253 3.73 -6.71 4.56
N ILE A 254 3.95 -5.88 3.55
CA ILE A 254 4.86 -4.73 3.62
C ILE A 254 4.21 -3.44 4.16
N SER A 255 2.89 -3.43 4.31
CA SER A 255 2.15 -2.30 4.88
C SER A 255 0.82 -2.74 5.45
N THR A 256 0.31 -1.99 6.43
CA THR A 256 -1.08 -2.08 6.85
C THR A 256 -1.98 -1.63 5.70
N ILE A 257 -3.04 -2.39 5.43
CA ILE A 257 -4.03 -2.09 4.39
C ILE A 257 -5.31 -1.66 5.08
N TYR A 258 -5.77 -0.43 4.80
CA TYR A 258 -6.98 0.15 5.37
C TYR A 258 -8.14 -0.02 4.40
N LEU A 259 -9.07 -0.91 4.71
CA LEU A 259 -10.29 -1.14 3.94
C LEU A 259 -11.51 -0.68 4.76
N PRO A 260 -12.65 -0.42 4.11
CA PRO A 260 -13.82 0.14 4.80
C PRO A 260 -14.35 -0.73 5.95
N ASP A 261 -14.28 -2.06 5.82
CA ASP A 261 -14.71 -3.01 6.85
C ASP A 261 -13.77 -3.06 8.06
N LYS A 262 -12.45 -3.15 7.82
CA LYS A 262 -11.41 -3.22 8.85
C LYS A 262 -10.01 -3.02 8.28
N LYS A 263 -9.05 -2.67 9.13
CA LYS A 263 -7.62 -2.67 8.76
C LYS A 263 -7.07 -4.11 8.69
N ARG A 264 -6.13 -4.35 7.77
CA ARG A 264 -5.30 -5.58 7.72
C ARG A 264 -3.90 -5.16 8.15
N PRO A 265 -3.53 -5.33 9.41
CA PRO A 265 -2.29 -4.79 9.96
C PRO A 265 -1.05 -5.49 9.41
N MET A 266 0.06 -4.74 9.29
CA MET A 266 1.38 -5.28 8.95
C MET A 266 1.95 -6.11 10.09
N LEU A 267 1.81 -5.63 11.30
CA LEU A 267 2.24 -6.30 12.53
C LEU A 267 1.05 -6.92 13.28
N PRO A 268 1.24 -7.95 14.09
CA PRO A 268 0.23 -8.42 15.03
C PRO A 268 -0.31 -7.28 15.90
N THR A 269 -1.60 -7.28 16.21
CA THR A 269 -2.25 -6.20 16.97
C THR A 269 -1.63 -5.98 18.36
N ILE A 270 -1.11 -7.03 18.98
CA ILE A 270 -0.36 -6.91 20.24
C ILE A 270 0.91 -6.04 20.09
N LEU A 271 1.55 -6.05 18.93
CA LEU A 271 2.67 -5.13 18.63
C LEU A 271 2.13 -3.78 18.14
N SER A 272 1.30 -3.77 17.08
CA SER A 272 0.89 -2.52 16.43
C SER A 272 0.03 -1.63 17.30
N ASP A 273 -0.91 -2.20 18.04
CA ASP A 273 -1.92 -1.45 18.79
C ASP A 273 -1.60 -1.37 20.29
N CYS A 274 -0.59 -2.12 20.78
CA CYS A 274 -0.21 -2.16 22.19
C CYS A 274 1.27 -1.81 22.40
N LEU A 275 2.20 -2.76 22.24
CA LEU A 275 3.58 -2.62 22.69
C LEU A 275 4.38 -1.52 21.96
N CYS A 276 4.19 -1.38 20.64
CA CYS A 276 4.88 -0.37 19.84
C CYS A 276 4.15 0.97 19.82
N SER A 277 2.81 0.96 19.86
CA SER A 277 1.98 2.16 19.77
C SER A 277 2.25 3.14 20.91
N LEU A 278 2.42 4.41 20.59
CA LEU A 278 2.67 5.49 21.56
C LEU A 278 1.40 5.86 22.34
N GLN A 279 0.81 4.87 23.02
CA GLN A 279 -0.40 5.03 23.82
C GLN A 279 -0.15 5.85 25.09
N ALA A 280 -1.12 6.71 25.41
CA ALA A 280 -1.07 7.52 26.63
C ALA A 280 -0.94 6.67 27.89
N LYS A 281 -0.16 7.18 28.86
CA LYS A 281 0.07 6.61 30.19
C LYS A 281 0.88 5.30 30.22
N ALA A 282 1.28 4.77 29.09
CA ALA A 282 2.13 3.58 29.01
C ALA A 282 3.59 3.96 28.66
N LYS A 283 4.56 3.24 29.26
CA LYS A 283 5.97 3.40 28.91
C LYS A 283 6.24 2.83 27.52
N ARG A 284 6.93 3.58 26.67
CA ARG A 284 7.25 3.20 25.28
C ARG A 284 8.67 3.61 24.93
N VAL A 285 9.31 2.87 24.07
CA VAL A 285 10.60 3.28 23.49
C VAL A 285 10.31 3.96 22.16
N ALA A 286 10.84 5.16 21.99
CA ALA A 286 10.73 5.96 20.78
C ALA A 286 12.10 6.27 20.19
N PHE A 287 12.18 6.29 18.85
CA PHE A 287 13.24 6.92 18.09
C PHE A 287 12.94 8.41 17.99
N VAL A 288 13.89 9.26 18.35
CA VAL A 288 13.65 10.68 18.60
C VAL A 288 14.58 11.55 17.77
N LEU A 289 13.99 12.61 17.20
CA LEU A 289 14.71 13.77 16.68
C LEU A 289 14.47 14.96 17.61
N ASP A 290 15.53 15.46 18.22
CA ASP A 290 15.58 16.72 18.94
C ASP A 290 16.09 17.82 18.02
N VAL A 291 15.34 18.91 17.92
CA VAL A 291 15.71 20.10 17.15
C VAL A 291 15.78 21.29 18.08
N VAL A 292 16.97 21.90 18.20
CA VAL A 292 17.16 23.13 18.97
C VAL A 292 16.95 24.32 18.05
N LEU A 293 16.05 25.19 18.44
CA LEU A 293 15.65 26.37 17.70
C LEU A 293 16.07 27.63 18.47
N GLU A 294 16.76 28.54 17.79
CA GLU A 294 17.07 29.88 18.28
C GLU A 294 16.08 30.87 17.68
N GLN A 295 15.53 31.73 18.50
CA GLN A 295 14.59 32.77 18.06
C GLN A 295 15.36 34.08 17.87
N ASP A 296 15.27 34.63 16.65
CA ASP A 296 15.77 35.97 16.32
C ASP A 296 14.66 36.87 15.74
N HIS A 297 15.02 38.04 15.25
CA HIS A 297 14.10 39.00 14.64
C HIS A 297 13.50 38.52 13.30
N THR A 298 14.04 37.44 12.71
CA THR A 298 13.54 36.80 11.47
C THR A 298 12.70 35.57 11.75
N GLY A 299 12.55 35.17 13.00
CA GLY A 299 11.79 34.00 13.45
C GLY A 299 12.65 32.91 14.09
N TYR A 300 12.34 31.64 13.86
CA TYR A 300 13.09 30.50 14.39
C TYR A 300 14.10 29.96 13.38
N ASN A 301 15.33 29.66 13.85
CA ASN A 301 16.41 29.00 13.08
C ASN A 301 16.81 27.71 13.76
N ILE A 302 17.02 26.64 12.98
CA ILE A 302 17.53 25.37 13.50
C ILE A 302 19.03 25.55 13.75
N VAL A 303 19.44 25.45 15.03
CA VAL A 303 20.83 25.56 15.48
C VAL A 303 21.52 24.21 15.51
N SER A 304 20.79 23.18 15.96
CA SER A 304 21.33 21.82 16.04
C SER A 304 20.21 20.79 16.00
N SER A 305 20.55 19.58 15.58
CA SER A 305 19.69 18.42 15.63
C SER A 305 20.43 17.23 16.26
N LYS A 306 19.72 16.40 16.99
CA LYS A 306 20.26 15.19 17.62
C LYS A 306 19.26 14.04 17.52
N PHE A 307 19.77 12.87 17.19
CA PHE A 307 18.98 11.64 17.18
C PHE A 307 19.32 10.76 18.38
N SER A 308 18.31 10.13 18.97
CA SER A 308 18.47 9.23 20.12
C SER A 308 17.32 8.25 20.22
N ASN A 309 17.45 7.25 21.10
CA ASN A 309 16.31 6.47 21.57
C ASN A 309 15.95 6.93 22.97
N CYS A 310 14.66 7.09 23.27
CA CYS A 310 14.20 7.52 24.58
C CYS A 310 13.08 6.61 25.09
N LEU A 311 13.08 6.36 26.41
CA LEU A 311 11.94 5.84 27.12
C LEU A 311 10.97 6.99 27.40
N ILE A 312 9.78 6.90 26.90
CA ILE A 312 8.76 7.96 26.99
C ILE A 312 7.48 7.46 27.64
N LYS A 313 6.67 8.41 28.12
CA LYS A 313 5.31 8.18 28.55
C LYS A 313 4.44 9.29 28.00
N VAL A 314 3.59 8.96 27.03
CA VAL A 314 2.70 9.93 26.39
C VAL A 314 1.67 10.41 27.42
N PHE A 315 1.52 11.72 27.54
CA PHE A 315 0.55 12.37 28.45
C PHE A 315 -0.87 12.15 27.96
N LYS A 316 -1.15 12.44 26.67
CA LYS A 316 -2.46 12.30 26.04
C LYS A 316 -2.33 12.02 24.54
N ASN A 317 -3.21 11.16 24.04
CA ASN A 317 -3.45 11.00 22.59
C ASN A 317 -4.61 11.93 22.21
N PHE A 318 -4.34 12.97 21.43
CA PHE A 318 -5.34 13.91 20.96
C PHE A 318 -5.89 13.49 19.60
N VAL A 319 -7.13 13.89 19.33
CA VAL A 319 -7.73 13.80 18.01
C VAL A 319 -7.53 15.12 17.27
N TYR A 320 -7.38 15.08 15.94
CA TYR A 320 -7.30 16.28 15.13
C TYR A 320 -8.45 17.24 15.42
N GLU A 321 -8.11 18.53 15.57
CA GLU A 321 -9.07 19.63 15.79
C GLU A 321 -9.98 19.46 17.04
N GLU A 322 -9.67 18.54 17.97
CA GLU A 322 -10.49 18.44 19.18
C GLU A 322 -10.31 19.67 20.11
N PRO A 323 -11.37 20.10 20.82
CA PRO A 323 -11.30 21.28 21.67
C PRO A 323 -10.23 21.23 22.78
N ASP A 324 -9.92 20.04 23.28
CA ASP A 324 -8.89 19.85 24.30
C ASP A 324 -7.47 20.06 23.73
N LEU A 325 -7.23 19.67 22.49
CA LEU A 325 -5.97 19.95 21.79
C LEU A 325 -5.80 21.47 21.61
N LEU A 326 -6.82 22.15 21.10
CA LEU A 326 -6.78 23.58 20.83
C LEU A 326 -6.57 24.44 22.08
N LYS A 327 -7.00 23.94 23.26
CA LYS A 327 -6.78 24.58 24.56
C LYS A 327 -5.44 24.24 25.21
N ASN A 328 -4.69 23.27 24.66
CA ASN A 328 -3.43 22.83 25.23
C ASN A 328 -2.32 23.85 24.95
N LYS A 329 -1.69 24.36 26.02
CA LYS A 329 -0.64 25.41 25.91
C LYS A 329 0.60 24.94 25.14
N ASN A 330 0.99 23.66 25.28
CA ASN A 330 2.15 23.13 24.56
C ASN A 330 1.83 22.97 23.07
N TYR A 331 0.59 22.57 22.72
CA TYR A 331 0.15 22.54 21.33
C TYR A 331 0.08 23.95 20.72
N ALA A 332 -0.49 24.92 21.43
CA ALA A 332 -0.52 26.31 20.95
C ALA A 332 0.90 26.84 20.67
N TYR A 333 1.84 26.60 21.60
CA TYR A 333 3.23 26.96 21.40
C TYR A 333 3.87 26.20 20.23
N LEU A 334 3.61 24.91 20.07
CA LEU A 334 4.06 24.11 18.93
C LEU A 334 3.52 24.66 17.61
N PHE A 335 2.23 25.00 17.57
CA PHE A 335 1.56 25.58 16.40
C PHE A 335 2.22 26.89 15.97
N ASP A 336 2.49 27.81 16.91
CA ASP A 336 3.14 29.10 16.65
C ASP A 336 4.55 28.89 16.09
N VAL A 337 5.36 28.02 16.73
CA VAL A 337 6.72 27.73 16.29
C VAL A 337 6.74 27.12 14.91
N VAL A 338 5.87 26.13 14.65
CA VAL A 338 5.79 25.45 13.34
C VAL A 338 5.31 26.41 12.26
N SER A 339 4.37 27.29 12.57
CA SER A 339 3.87 28.33 11.62
C SER A 339 4.99 29.27 11.17
N VAL A 340 5.87 29.67 12.10
CA VAL A 340 7.03 30.49 11.77
C VAL A 340 8.07 29.71 10.98
N LEU A 341 8.39 28.46 11.37
CA LEU A 341 9.34 27.61 10.63
C LEU A 341 8.86 27.32 9.20
N CYS A 342 7.56 27.11 9.03
CA CYS A 342 6.95 26.84 7.73
C CYS A 342 7.21 27.96 6.72
N SER A 343 7.23 29.22 7.14
CA SER A 343 7.51 30.36 6.27
C SER A 343 8.90 30.32 5.60
N LYS A 344 9.84 29.57 6.18
CA LYS A 344 11.21 29.38 5.68
C LYS A 344 11.39 28.12 4.82
N THR A 345 10.33 27.33 4.65
CA THR A 345 10.38 26.07 3.90
C THR A 345 9.41 26.12 2.72
N LYS A 346 9.61 25.25 1.72
CA LYS A 346 8.80 25.23 0.51
C LYS A 346 7.82 24.08 0.44
N TYR A 347 7.98 23.05 1.25
CA TYR A 347 7.19 21.82 1.18
C TYR A 347 5.77 21.94 1.76
N ILE A 348 5.54 22.92 2.66
CA ILE A 348 4.21 23.32 3.14
C ILE A 348 4.20 24.84 3.15
N ARG A 349 3.19 25.47 2.53
CA ARG A 349 3.15 26.92 2.38
C ARG A 349 2.57 27.65 3.59
N ASN A 350 1.57 27.06 4.24
CA ASN A 350 0.88 27.65 5.40
C ASN A 350 0.40 26.55 6.34
N ILE A 351 0.44 26.83 7.65
CA ILE A 351 -0.13 25.99 8.70
C ILE A 351 -1.52 26.54 9.03
N ARG A 352 -2.57 25.77 8.78
CA ARG A 352 -3.98 26.17 8.98
C ARG A 352 -4.62 25.45 10.14
N ASP A 353 -4.23 24.21 10.37
CA ASP A 353 -4.85 23.29 11.31
C ASP A 353 -3.84 22.28 11.89
N SER A 354 -4.29 21.39 12.75
CA SER A 354 -3.43 20.37 13.37
C SER A 354 -2.94 19.33 12.39
N HIS A 355 -3.63 19.08 11.27
CA HIS A 355 -3.13 18.21 10.21
C HIS A 355 -1.89 18.79 9.53
N ASP A 356 -1.90 20.10 9.25
CA ASP A 356 -0.76 20.78 8.64
C ASP A 356 0.45 20.77 9.59
N VAL A 357 0.24 20.93 10.92
CA VAL A 357 1.31 20.82 11.94
C VAL A 357 1.96 19.45 11.91
N VAL A 358 1.17 18.38 11.99
CA VAL A 358 1.70 17.00 11.97
C VAL A 358 2.38 16.72 10.64
N CYS A 359 1.78 17.11 9.52
CA CYS A 359 2.37 16.94 8.19
C CYS A 359 3.73 17.62 8.09
N TYR A 360 3.86 18.86 8.57
CA TYR A 360 5.12 19.60 8.59
C TYR A 360 6.20 18.86 9.39
N LEU A 361 5.86 18.43 10.60
CA LEU A 361 6.81 17.73 11.49
C LEU A 361 7.24 16.38 10.93
N MET A 362 6.33 15.65 10.28
CA MET A 362 6.66 14.39 9.60
C MET A 362 7.59 14.61 8.40
N VAL A 363 7.37 15.66 7.61
CA VAL A 363 8.28 16.01 6.51
C VAL A 363 9.64 16.46 7.04
N LEU A 364 9.67 17.28 8.11
CA LEU A 364 10.91 17.69 8.77
C LEU A 364 11.73 16.48 9.24
N MET A 365 11.10 15.53 9.95
CA MET A 365 11.75 14.30 10.42
C MET A 365 12.31 13.48 9.26
N ASN A 366 11.47 13.19 8.25
CA ASN A 366 11.85 12.41 7.08
C ASN A 366 12.99 13.06 6.29
N TYR A 367 12.94 14.38 6.09
CA TYR A 367 13.96 15.13 5.36
C TYR A 367 15.28 15.19 6.12
N THR A 368 15.25 15.49 7.43
CA THR A 368 16.45 15.52 8.27
C THR A 368 17.15 14.16 8.26
N CYS A 369 16.39 13.07 8.43
CA CYS A 369 16.93 11.72 8.32
C CYS A 369 17.47 11.42 6.91
N ALA A 370 16.82 11.91 5.85
CA ALA A 370 17.27 11.71 4.47
C ALA A 370 18.64 12.35 4.23
N LYS A 371 18.88 13.55 4.73
CA LYS A 371 20.18 14.25 4.61
C LYS A 371 21.30 13.47 5.31
N GLU A 372 21.04 12.96 6.50
CA GLU A 372 21.99 12.15 7.26
C GLU A 372 22.31 10.82 6.55
N MET A 373 21.28 10.13 6.03
CA MET A 373 21.46 8.88 5.30
C MET A 373 22.18 9.09 3.96
N LEU A 374 21.90 10.20 3.28
CA LEU A 374 22.57 10.58 2.04
C LEU A 374 24.07 10.82 2.28
N ALA A 375 24.44 11.49 3.37
CA ALA A 375 25.85 11.68 3.76
C ALA A 375 26.58 10.34 4.01
N LYS A 376 25.84 9.30 4.44
CA LYS A 376 26.35 7.93 4.61
C LYS A 376 26.25 7.08 3.34
N LYS A 377 25.68 7.60 2.24
CA LYS A 377 25.47 6.92 0.96
C LYS A 377 24.74 5.59 1.08
N ASN A 378 23.72 5.53 1.91
CA ASN A 378 22.86 4.35 2.07
C ASN A 378 21.45 4.74 2.50
N GLY A 379 20.52 3.76 2.50
CA GLY A 379 19.12 3.94 2.87
C GLY A 379 18.17 3.84 1.69
N ILE A 380 16.88 3.73 2.01
CA ILE A 380 15.79 3.58 1.03
C ILE A 380 15.10 4.93 0.87
N PHE A 381 15.33 5.58 -0.26
CA PHE A 381 14.82 6.90 -0.58
C PHE A 381 13.46 6.81 -1.28
N ARG A 382 12.65 7.82 -1.10
CA ARG A 382 11.36 7.99 -1.77
C ARG A 382 11.49 9.06 -2.85
N SER A 383 11.62 8.66 -4.11
CA SER A 383 11.73 9.56 -5.25
C SER A 383 10.37 9.83 -5.88
N ALA A 384 10.12 11.07 -6.30
CA ALA A 384 8.97 11.48 -7.09
C ALA A 384 9.39 12.64 -8.00
N LEU A 385 9.56 12.36 -9.30
CA LEU A 385 10.01 13.33 -10.30
C LEU A 385 8.83 13.88 -11.08
N ILE A 386 8.84 15.16 -11.43
CA ILE A 386 7.84 15.78 -12.29
C ILE A 386 8.29 15.55 -13.74
N LYS A 387 7.39 15.04 -14.58
CA LYS A 387 7.62 14.95 -16.01
C LYS A 387 7.46 16.37 -16.57
N ASN A 388 8.54 16.92 -17.11
CA ASN A 388 8.49 18.23 -17.78
C ASN A 388 7.69 18.12 -19.08
N ASN A 389 6.42 18.42 -19.02
CA ASN A 389 5.62 18.73 -20.21
C ASN A 389 5.64 20.28 -20.34
N GLU A 390 6.54 20.80 -21.15
CA GLU A 390 6.71 22.26 -21.38
C GLU A 390 5.46 22.95 -21.97
N SER A 391 4.46 22.17 -22.42
CA SER A 391 3.26 22.70 -23.10
C SER A 391 2.09 23.08 -22.18
N ASP A 392 2.13 22.76 -20.89
CA ASP A 392 0.92 22.85 -20.02
C ASP A 392 0.92 24.03 -19.04
N SER A 393 1.92 24.95 -19.05
CA SER A 393 2.07 25.96 -18.00
C SER A 393 0.95 27.01 -17.98
N ASP A 394 0.50 27.49 -19.15
CA ASP A 394 -0.47 28.61 -19.21
C ASP A 394 -1.92 28.13 -18.98
N GLU A 395 -2.28 26.92 -19.43
CA GLU A 395 -3.64 26.38 -19.25
C GLU A 395 -3.91 25.90 -17.82
N THR A 396 -2.88 25.44 -17.12
CA THR A 396 -3.02 24.98 -15.74
C THR A 396 -3.15 26.13 -14.74
N ASP A 397 -2.70 27.33 -15.07
CA ASP A 397 -2.76 28.51 -14.18
C ASP A 397 -4.18 29.01 -13.87
N LEU A 398 -5.14 28.69 -14.71
CA LEU A 398 -6.54 29.04 -14.53
C LEU A 398 -7.35 28.03 -13.72
N LEU A 399 -6.77 26.88 -13.38
CA LEU A 399 -7.46 25.81 -12.66
C LEU A 399 -7.59 26.12 -11.15
N PRO A 400 -8.61 25.57 -10.45
CA PRO A 400 -8.68 25.59 -9.00
C PRO A 400 -7.44 24.95 -8.37
N GLU A 401 -7.06 25.41 -7.18
CA GLU A 401 -5.80 25.00 -6.53
C GLU A 401 -5.72 23.48 -6.26
N ASP A 402 -6.82 22.85 -5.88
CA ASP A 402 -6.91 21.41 -5.66
C ASP A 402 -6.74 20.60 -6.96
N VAL A 403 -7.24 21.14 -8.09
CA VAL A 403 -7.04 20.55 -9.42
C VAL A 403 -5.59 20.72 -9.87
N LYS A 404 -4.99 21.91 -9.67
CA LYS A 404 -3.56 22.16 -9.95
C LYS A 404 -2.66 21.17 -9.20
N GLN A 405 -2.90 21.03 -7.91
CA GLN A 405 -2.14 20.08 -7.08
C GLN A 405 -2.32 18.64 -7.59
N PHE A 406 -3.53 18.28 -7.99
CA PHE A 406 -3.78 16.95 -8.54
C PHE A 406 -3.04 16.75 -9.88
N VAL A 407 -3.11 17.70 -10.82
CA VAL A 407 -2.40 17.64 -12.11
C VAL A 407 -0.88 17.53 -11.90
N LYS A 408 -0.33 18.29 -10.95
CA LYS A 408 1.08 18.19 -10.57
C LYS A 408 1.44 16.77 -10.09
N ILE A 409 0.60 16.14 -9.24
CA ILE A 409 0.79 14.76 -8.78
C ILE A 409 0.64 13.78 -9.95
N TRP A 410 -0.31 13.99 -10.84
CA TRP A 410 -0.55 13.14 -12.00
C TRP A 410 0.61 13.16 -12.98
N ASN A 411 1.16 14.34 -13.27
CA ASN A 411 2.32 14.53 -14.14
C ASN A 411 3.64 14.13 -13.48
N SER A 412 3.64 13.74 -12.21
CA SER A 412 4.81 13.17 -11.56
C SER A 412 4.96 11.68 -11.90
N THR A 413 6.20 11.21 -11.83
CA THR A 413 6.44 9.76 -11.80
C THR A 413 5.74 9.18 -10.59
N ALA A 414 5.16 7.98 -10.73
CA ALA A 414 4.64 7.27 -9.56
C ALA A 414 5.77 7.15 -8.54
N GLY A 415 5.60 7.81 -7.38
CA GLY A 415 6.64 7.81 -6.36
C GLY A 415 7.10 6.40 -6.07
N GLN A 416 8.41 6.17 -6.10
CA GLN A 416 9.05 4.86 -5.93
C GLN A 416 10.11 4.89 -4.84
N TYR A 417 10.36 3.74 -4.26
CA TYR A 417 11.47 3.53 -3.34
C TYR A 417 12.72 3.11 -4.11
N ILE A 418 13.85 3.68 -3.74
CA ILE A 418 15.15 3.49 -4.38
C ILE A 418 16.19 3.21 -3.29
N ASP A 419 16.96 2.14 -3.45
CA ASP A 419 18.16 1.90 -2.67
C ASP A 419 19.35 2.58 -3.36
N ILE A 420 19.95 3.59 -2.70
CA ILE A 420 21.10 4.32 -3.26
C ILE A 420 22.44 3.57 -3.15
N SER A 421 22.51 2.53 -2.33
CA SER A 421 23.73 1.72 -2.23
C SER A 421 23.97 0.89 -3.48
N ALA A 422 22.92 0.50 -4.19
CA ALA A 422 22.97 -0.31 -5.40
C ALA A 422 23.10 0.52 -6.69
N ASN A 423 22.59 1.77 -6.72
CA ASN A 423 22.55 2.59 -7.94
C ASN A 423 22.60 4.10 -7.61
N THR A 424 23.76 4.69 -7.84
CA THR A 424 24.02 6.13 -7.60
C THR A 424 23.55 7.05 -8.72
N GLU A 425 23.08 6.52 -9.85
CA GLU A 425 22.66 7.32 -11.01
C GLU A 425 21.17 7.71 -10.95
N LEU A 426 20.36 7.04 -10.12
CA LEU A 426 18.94 7.33 -9.99
C LEU A 426 18.72 8.62 -9.17
N SER A 427 17.85 9.49 -9.66
CA SER A 427 17.45 10.67 -8.92
C SER A 427 16.63 10.30 -7.67
N ILE A 428 17.07 10.78 -6.51
CA ILE A 428 16.43 10.58 -5.21
C ILE A 428 15.57 11.77 -4.79
N SER A 429 15.45 12.79 -5.64
CA SER A 429 14.70 14.00 -5.34
C SER A 429 13.18 13.70 -5.22
N HIS A 430 12.54 14.48 -4.38
CA HIS A 430 11.08 14.48 -4.22
C HIS A 430 10.54 15.85 -4.65
N GLU A 431 10.41 16.04 -5.97
CA GLU A 431 10.06 17.33 -6.57
C GLU A 431 8.66 17.83 -6.19
N LEU A 432 7.75 16.92 -5.83
CA LEU A 432 6.43 17.32 -5.32
C LEU A 432 6.52 18.08 -3.98
N LEU A 433 7.55 17.83 -3.19
CA LEU A 433 7.83 18.51 -1.93
C LEU A 433 8.92 19.59 -2.07
N ASP A 434 9.50 19.74 -3.26
CA ASP A 434 10.67 20.60 -3.53
C ASP A 434 11.86 20.25 -2.62
N LEU A 435 12.14 18.92 -2.51
CA LEU A 435 13.22 18.38 -1.68
C LEU A 435 14.22 17.59 -2.54
N ASP A 436 15.50 17.80 -2.29
CA ASP A 436 16.62 17.12 -2.97
C ASP A 436 16.77 15.65 -2.54
N ALA A 437 16.29 15.28 -1.36
CA ALA A 437 16.26 13.92 -0.85
C ALA A 437 15.08 13.73 0.10
N TYR A 438 14.48 12.54 0.11
CA TYR A 438 13.39 12.23 1.01
C TYR A 438 13.34 10.74 1.34
N ILE A 439 13.13 10.40 2.61
CA ILE A 439 12.89 9.01 3.04
C ILE A 439 11.57 8.91 3.79
N HIS A 440 11.09 7.70 3.98
CA HIS A 440 10.06 7.41 4.94
C HIS A 440 10.67 6.72 6.17
N ILE A 441 10.43 7.28 7.37
CA ILE A 441 10.93 6.76 8.64
C ILE A 441 9.93 6.95 9.80
N THR A 442 8.84 7.67 9.55
CA THR A 442 7.90 8.15 10.57
C THR A 442 6.71 7.25 10.86
N SER A 443 6.57 6.10 10.19
CA SER A 443 5.42 5.21 10.37
C SER A 443 5.79 3.72 10.37
N PRO A 444 6.71 3.27 11.25
CA PRO A 444 7.25 1.91 11.25
C PRO A 444 6.25 0.84 11.71
N ILE A 445 5.17 1.20 12.41
CA ILE A 445 4.13 0.26 12.78
C ILE A 445 3.36 -0.23 11.55
N ARG A 446 3.22 0.65 10.54
CA ARG A 446 2.35 0.39 9.39
C ARG A 446 3.04 0.36 8.03
N ARG A 447 4.33 0.66 7.92
CA ARG A 447 5.11 0.59 6.67
C ARG A 447 6.48 -0.04 6.90
N LEU A 448 6.75 -1.08 6.10
CA LEU A 448 8.03 -1.80 6.18
C LEU A 448 9.24 -0.91 5.86
N VAL A 449 9.14 -0.03 4.87
CA VAL A 449 10.27 0.84 4.49
C VAL A 449 10.69 1.75 5.63
N ASP A 450 9.76 2.25 6.42
CA ASP A 450 10.07 3.05 7.61
C ASP A 450 10.84 2.23 8.64
N LEU A 451 10.41 1.00 8.87
CA LEU A 451 11.12 0.05 9.75
C LEU A 451 12.53 -0.24 9.26
N LEU A 452 12.71 -0.48 7.95
CA LEU A 452 14.01 -0.72 7.33
C LEU A 452 14.94 0.49 7.49
N ASN A 453 14.41 1.69 7.23
CA ASN A 453 15.20 2.92 7.40
C ASN A 453 15.57 3.17 8.86
N ILE A 454 14.73 2.85 9.84
CA ILE A 454 15.10 2.95 11.27
C ILE A 454 16.24 1.97 11.61
N ILE A 455 16.19 0.71 11.14
CA ILE A 455 17.27 -0.26 11.34
C ILE A 455 18.60 0.33 10.85
N LYS A 456 18.61 0.79 9.59
CA LYS A 456 19.84 1.29 8.96
C LYS A 456 20.33 2.58 9.57
N PHE A 457 19.42 3.50 9.93
CA PHE A 457 19.74 4.76 10.58
C PHE A 457 20.41 4.53 11.96
N GLN A 458 19.78 3.71 12.80
CA GLN A 458 20.33 3.40 14.13
C GLN A 458 21.72 2.73 14.04
N GLN A 459 21.92 1.84 13.07
CA GLN A 459 23.22 1.22 12.81
C GLN A 459 24.28 2.26 12.40
N ASN A 460 23.95 3.15 11.44
CA ASN A 460 24.87 4.14 10.89
C ASN A 460 25.40 5.14 11.93
N PHE A 461 24.55 5.50 12.89
CA PHE A 461 24.84 6.52 13.89
C PHE A 461 25.14 5.94 15.28
N GLY A 462 25.22 4.62 15.40
CA GLY A 462 25.54 3.96 16.67
C GLY A 462 24.53 4.22 17.79
N ILE A 463 23.27 4.56 17.42
CA ILE A 463 22.19 4.86 18.39
C ILE A 463 21.75 3.56 19.07
N HIS A 464 21.75 2.46 18.33
CA HIS A 464 21.43 1.13 18.80
C HIS A 464 22.25 0.08 18.03
N LYS A 465 22.81 -0.88 18.77
CA LYS A 465 23.51 -2.00 18.14
C LYS A 465 22.47 -3.04 17.70
N MET A 466 22.15 -3.03 16.42
CA MET A 466 21.22 -3.99 15.83
C MET A 466 21.82 -5.41 15.86
N SER A 467 20.96 -6.42 16.03
CA SER A 467 21.36 -7.84 15.93
C SER A 467 21.71 -8.22 14.48
N ASP A 468 22.50 -9.28 14.31
CA ASP A 468 22.81 -9.83 12.98
C ASP A 468 21.56 -10.26 12.22
N SER A 469 20.52 -10.72 12.93
CA SER A 469 19.22 -11.07 12.32
C SER A 469 18.46 -9.86 11.80
N ALA A 470 18.54 -8.70 12.47
CA ALA A 470 17.97 -7.45 11.99
C ALA A 470 18.69 -6.96 10.74
N LEU A 471 20.02 -7.05 10.71
CA LEU A 471 20.82 -6.65 9.54
C LEU A 471 20.57 -7.58 8.35
N ALA A 472 20.53 -8.88 8.55
CA ALA A 472 20.15 -9.83 7.51
C ALA A 472 18.73 -9.60 6.99
N PHE A 473 17.79 -9.25 7.86
CA PHE A 473 16.43 -8.87 7.48
C PHE A 473 16.44 -7.63 6.55
N TYR A 474 17.19 -6.60 6.92
CA TYR A 474 17.36 -5.40 6.10
C TYR A 474 17.93 -5.74 4.72
N ASP A 475 19.06 -6.46 4.64
CA ASP A 475 19.74 -6.81 3.40
C ASP A 475 18.86 -7.70 2.47
N ASN A 476 18.05 -8.59 3.04
CA ASN A 476 17.12 -9.40 2.27
C ASN A 476 15.99 -8.55 1.64
N TRP A 477 15.48 -7.56 2.38
CA TRP A 477 14.43 -6.68 1.84
C TRP A 477 14.95 -5.66 0.83
N LEU A 478 16.24 -5.28 0.88
CA LEU A 478 16.83 -4.45 -0.18
C LEU A 478 16.76 -5.13 -1.55
N LYS A 479 16.92 -6.44 -1.62
CA LYS A 479 16.79 -7.22 -2.87
C LYS A 479 15.36 -7.26 -3.40
N GLU A 480 14.37 -6.91 -2.59
CA GLU A 480 12.94 -6.97 -2.88
C GLU A 480 12.32 -5.57 -3.09
N ILE A 481 13.12 -4.54 -3.41
CA ILE A 481 12.63 -3.16 -3.58
C ILE A 481 11.57 -3.06 -4.67
N ASP A 482 11.70 -3.80 -5.77
CA ASP A 482 10.72 -3.84 -6.85
C ASP A 482 9.39 -4.43 -6.36
N TYR A 483 9.44 -5.50 -5.58
CA TYR A 483 8.25 -6.08 -4.94
C TYR A 483 7.57 -5.05 -4.01
N ILE A 484 8.33 -4.32 -3.21
CA ILE A 484 7.80 -3.25 -2.35
C ILE A 484 7.09 -2.19 -3.21
N ASN A 485 7.71 -1.72 -4.28
CA ASN A 485 7.16 -0.70 -5.16
C ASN A 485 5.86 -1.15 -5.85
N VAL A 486 5.84 -2.36 -6.39
CA VAL A 486 4.65 -2.94 -7.05
C VAL A 486 3.51 -3.12 -6.05
N THR A 487 3.82 -3.68 -4.88
CA THR A 487 2.85 -3.97 -3.83
C THR A 487 2.25 -2.70 -3.24
N MET A 488 3.06 -1.65 -2.97
CA MET A 488 2.55 -0.35 -2.48
C MET A 488 1.59 0.32 -3.47
N ARG A 489 1.85 0.23 -4.78
CA ARG A 489 0.92 0.71 -5.81
C ARG A 489 -0.39 -0.08 -5.80
N ALA A 490 -0.29 -1.41 -5.67
CA ALA A 490 -1.47 -2.29 -5.60
C ALA A 490 -2.32 -2.01 -4.35
N ILE A 491 -1.70 -1.84 -3.18
CA ILE A 491 -2.39 -1.47 -1.93
C ILE A 491 -3.16 -0.17 -2.11
N ARG A 492 -2.50 0.89 -2.60
CA ARG A 492 -3.15 2.20 -2.81
C ARG A 492 -4.36 2.07 -3.72
N LYS A 493 -4.21 1.35 -4.84
CA LYS A 493 -5.32 1.14 -5.78
C LYS A 493 -6.49 0.41 -5.13
N VAL A 494 -6.25 -0.69 -4.42
CA VAL A 494 -7.30 -1.45 -3.74
C VAL A 494 -8.02 -0.61 -2.69
N GLN A 495 -7.28 0.18 -1.89
CA GLN A 495 -7.89 1.07 -0.89
C GLN A 495 -8.81 2.11 -1.52
N ILE A 496 -8.38 2.74 -2.62
CA ILE A 496 -9.19 3.74 -3.35
C ILE A 496 -10.43 3.09 -3.95
N ASP A 497 -10.26 1.97 -4.68
CA ASP A 497 -11.36 1.28 -5.35
C ASP A 497 -12.40 0.77 -4.35
N CYS A 498 -11.98 0.18 -3.22
CA CYS A 498 -12.87 -0.30 -2.17
C CYS A 498 -13.59 0.84 -1.44
N LYS A 499 -12.88 1.93 -1.11
CA LYS A 499 -13.48 3.10 -0.45
C LYS A 499 -14.55 3.76 -1.32
N LEU A 500 -14.28 3.93 -2.61
CA LEU A 500 -15.24 4.50 -3.53
C LEU A 500 -16.50 3.63 -3.66
N LEU A 501 -16.32 2.31 -3.78
CA LEU A 501 -17.45 1.37 -3.87
C LEU A 501 -18.28 1.38 -2.57
N ASP A 502 -17.62 1.45 -1.42
CA ASP A 502 -18.26 1.57 -0.11
C ASP A 502 -19.14 2.83 -0.01
N VAL A 503 -18.60 3.98 -0.41
CA VAL A 503 -19.33 5.26 -0.44
C VAL A 503 -20.56 5.17 -1.34
N CYS A 504 -20.44 4.60 -2.55
CA CYS A 504 -21.55 4.45 -3.48
C CYS A 504 -22.63 3.47 -2.97
N PHE A 505 -22.25 2.49 -2.16
CA PHE A 505 -23.16 1.48 -1.65
C PHE A 505 -23.91 1.94 -0.39
N ASN A 506 -23.19 2.62 0.51
CA ASN A 506 -23.75 3.09 1.78
C ASN A 506 -24.50 4.43 1.64
N ASN A 507 -24.16 5.21 0.61
CA ASN A 507 -24.83 6.48 0.30
C ASN A 507 -25.32 6.47 -1.17
N PRO A 508 -26.44 5.85 -1.48
CA PRO A 508 -26.98 5.73 -2.84
C PRO A 508 -27.17 7.08 -3.54
N GLU A 509 -27.45 8.14 -2.78
CA GLU A 509 -27.54 9.53 -3.27
C GLU A 509 -26.26 10.02 -3.97
N THR A 510 -25.09 9.40 -3.66
CA THR A 510 -23.82 9.65 -4.36
C THR A 510 -23.92 9.31 -5.85
N LEU A 511 -24.74 8.35 -6.21
CA LEU A 511 -24.97 7.93 -7.60
C LEU A 511 -25.93 8.88 -8.34
N ASP A 512 -26.76 9.62 -7.61
CA ASP A 512 -27.73 10.57 -8.20
C ASP A 512 -27.17 11.98 -8.33
N LYS A 513 -26.09 12.28 -7.60
CA LYS A 513 -25.42 13.58 -7.64
C LYS A 513 -24.64 13.78 -8.93
N LEU A 514 -24.65 15.02 -9.42
CA LEU A 514 -23.76 15.50 -10.48
C LEU A 514 -22.47 16.04 -9.86
N TYR A 515 -21.34 15.67 -10.43
CA TYR A 515 -20.02 16.08 -9.99
C TYR A 515 -19.32 16.90 -11.07
N ASP A 516 -18.75 18.01 -10.66
CA ASP A 516 -17.81 18.72 -11.51
C ASP A 516 -16.54 17.89 -11.69
N GLY A 517 -16.11 17.72 -12.94
CA GLY A 517 -14.92 16.95 -13.27
C GLY A 517 -14.07 17.66 -14.30
N TYR A 518 -12.77 17.50 -14.21
CA TYR A 518 -11.79 18.05 -15.14
C TYR A 518 -11.17 16.93 -15.97
N CYS A 519 -11.22 17.06 -17.30
CA CYS A 519 -10.64 16.06 -18.22
C CYS A 519 -9.26 16.50 -18.68
N PHE A 520 -8.35 15.51 -18.80
CA PHE A 520 -6.97 15.70 -19.24
C PHE A 520 -6.39 14.39 -19.80
N ASP A 521 -5.13 14.40 -20.27
CA ASP A 521 -4.49 13.26 -20.94
C ASP A 521 -5.35 12.71 -22.11
N LYS A 522 -5.81 13.60 -22.96
CA LYS A 522 -6.57 13.27 -24.16
C LYS A 522 -5.80 12.34 -25.07
N LEU A 523 -6.41 11.23 -25.43
CA LEU A 523 -5.91 10.27 -26.40
C LEU A 523 -6.96 10.05 -27.48
N GLU A 524 -6.62 10.34 -28.72
CA GLU A 524 -7.42 9.99 -29.88
C GLU A 524 -7.20 8.50 -30.20
N ARG A 525 -8.29 7.76 -30.33
CA ARG A 525 -8.28 6.33 -30.59
C ARG A 525 -8.49 6.06 -32.09
N ASN A 526 -7.99 4.91 -32.55
CA ASN A 526 -8.15 4.48 -33.96
C ASN A 526 -9.62 4.25 -34.39
N ASP A 527 -10.55 4.14 -33.42
CA ASP A 527 -11.99 4.00 -33.65
C ASP A 527 -12.75 5.33 -33.72
N GLY A 528 -12.04 6.46 -33.73
CA GLY A 528 -12.60 7.83 -33.81
C GLY A 528 -13.22 8.31 -32.48
N LEU A 529 -12.99 7.60 -31.38
CA LEU A 529 -13.38 8.01 -30.04
C LEU A 529 -12.21 8.71 -29.32
N TYR A 530 -12.53 9.55 -28.36
CA TYR A 530 -11.57 10.24 -27.50
C TYR A 530 -11.57 9.62 -26.12
N GLN A 531 -10.38 9.31 -25.60
CA GLN A 531 -10.20 8.81 -24.25
C GLN A 531 -9.58 9.90 -23.38
N TYR A 532 -10.13 10.10 -22.21
CA TYR A 532 -9.67 11.08 -21.22
C TYR A 532 -9.46 10.42 -19.87
N ILE A 533 -8.61 11.03 -19.06
CA ILE A 533 -8.64 10.88 -17.61
C ILE A 533 -9.50 12.02 -17.06
N VAL A 534 -10.44 11.69 -16.20
CA VAL A 534 -11.31 12.66 -15.53
C VAL A 534 -11.01 12.64 -14.05
N PHE A 535 -10.72 13.80 -13.47
CA PHE A 535 -10.58 13.99 -12.03
C PHE A 535 -11.83 14.64 -11.45
N LEU A 536 -12.41 14.02 -10.41
CA LEU A 536 -13.51 14.59 -9.61
C LEU A 536 -12.95 15.10 -8.27
N PRO A 537 -12.84 16.44 -8.09
CA PRO A 537 -12.27 17.02 -6.87
C PRO A 537 -13.03 16.65 -5.60
N ASP A 538 -14.37 16.69 -5.62
CA ASP A 538 -15.24 16.37 -4.48
C ASP A 538 -14.99 14.99 -3.89
N LEU A 539 -14.65 14.01 -4.72
CA LEU A 539 -14.41 12.62 -4.33
C LEU A 539 -12.92 12.27 -4.30
N ARG A 540 -12.07 13.15 -4.83
CA ARG A 540 -10.62 12.95 -5.03
C ARG A 540 -10.31 11.66 -5.77
N ILE A 541 -11.09 11.37 -6.80
CA ILE A 541 -10.93 10.17 -7.63
C ILE A 541 -10.63 10.52 -9.07
N THR A 542 -9.97 9.59 -9.76
CA THR A 542 -9.78 9.61 -11.20
C THR A 542 -10.47 8.42 -11.84
N SER A 543 -11.00 8.64 -13.03
CA SER A 543 -11.54 7.57 -13.86
C SER A 543 -11.20 7.82 -15.32
N ARG A 544 -10.99 6.72 -16.06
CA ARG A 544 -10.84 6.78 -17.51
C ARG A 544 -12.21 6.78 -18.15
N VAL A 545 -12.46 7.74 -19.04
CA VAL A 545 -13.72 7.88 -19.77
C VAL A 545 -13.42 7.88 -21.28
N THR A 546 -14.27 7.22 -22.06
CA THR A 546 -14.19 7.24 -23.52
C THR A 546 -15.46 7.91 -24.04
N LEU A 547 -15.29 8.95 -24.82
CA LEU A 547 -16.37 9.83 -25.32
C LEU A 547 -16.31 9.94 -26.84
N ARG A 548 -17.43 10.37 -27.45
CA ARG A 548 -17.47 10.78 -28.85
C ARG A 548 -17.10 12.27 -29.00
N GLU A 549 -17.36 13.02 -27.95
CA GLU A 549 -17.11 14.46 -27.89
C GLU A 549 -15.62 14.73 -27.80
N ASN A 550 -15.18 15.68 -28.63
CA ASN A 550 -13.81 16.17 -28.63
C ASN A 550 -13.71 17.34 -27.62
N LEU A 551 -13.34 17.05 -26.39
CA LEU A 551 -13.17 18.04 -25.34
C LEU A 551 -11.71 18.54 -25.29
N ASP A 552 -11.53 19.77 -24.85
CA ASP A 552 -10.20 20.32 -24.58
C ASP A 552 -9.66 19.81 -23.25
N ASN A 553 -8.34 19.65 -23.16
CA ASN A 553 -7.70 19.32 -21.90
C ASN A 553 -8.03 20.40 -20.85
N TYR A 554 -8.14 19.97 -19.60
CA TYR A 554 -8.50 20.81 -18.44
C TYR A 554 -9.90 21.43 -18.49
N SER A 555 -10.74 21.12 -19.50
CA SER A 555 -12.12 21.58 -19.53
C SER A 555 -12.94 20.96 -18.39
N LYS A 556 -13.78 21.79 -17.77
CA LYS A 556 -14.70 21.41 -16.70
C LYS A 556 -16.01 20.91 -17.30
N GLN A 557 -16.44 19.71 -16.91
CA GLN A 557 -17.69 19.08 -17.33
C GLN A 557 -18.42 18.48 -16.14
N GLN A 558 -19.68 18.12 -16.31
CA GLN A 558 -20.47 17.44 -15.29
C GLN A 558 -20.53 15.93 -15.55
N TYR A 559 -20.34 15.16 -14.50
CA TYR A 559 -20.30 13.69 -14.55
C TYR A 559 -21.22 13.09 -13.51
N LYS A 560 -21.77 11.91 -13.85
CA LYS A 560 -22.52 11.06 -12.94
C LYS A 560 -21.79 9.74 -12.74
N LEU A 561 -21.85 9.22 -11.50
CA LEU A 561 -21.32 7.90 -11.16
C LEU A 561 -22.37 6.82 -11.41
N PHE A 562 -21.95 5.66 -11.88
CA PHE A 562 -22.80 4.48 -11.86
C PHE A 562 -22.01 3.20 -11.58
N VAL A 563 -22.64 2.26 -10.88
CA VAL A 563 -22.08 0.95 -10.55
C VAL A 563 -22.57 -0.05 -11.59
N PHE A 564 -21.67 -0.81 -12.16
CA PHE A 564 -22.00 -1.89 -13.08
C PHE A 564 -21.25 -3.18 -12.73
N ASN A 565 -21.82 -4.31 -13.14
CA ASN A 565 -21.15 -5.60 -13.03
C ASN A 565 -20.27 -5.81 -14.27
N ASN A 566 -18.97 -5.96 -14.07
CA ASN A 566 -18.07 -6.36 -15.14
C ASN A 566 -18.22 -7.88 -15.37
N GLU A 567 -18.79 -8.28 -16.50
CA GLU A 567 -19.09 -9.66 -16.82
C GLU A 567 -17.85 -10.55 -16.96
N ASP A 568 -16.74 -10.00 -17.49
CA ASP A 568 -15.49 -10.75 -17.68
C ASP A 568 -14.85 -11.15 -16.34
N LYS A 569 -15.01 -10.30 -15.32
CA LYS A 569 -14.40 -10.48 -14.00
C LYS A 569 -15.40 -10.79 -12.90
N MET A 570 -16.68 -10.76 -13.23
CA MET A 570 -17.79 -10.96 -12.27
C MET A 570 -17.68 -10.05 -11.03
N LYS A 571 -17.28 -8.80 -11.26
CA LYS A 571 -17.02 -7.78 -10.22
C LYS A 571 -17.84 -6.53 -10.42
N LYS A 572 -18.20 -5.89 -9.31
CA LYS A 572 -18.72 -4.52 -9.33
C LYS A 572 -17.60 -3.52 -9.64
N LYS A 573 -17.89 -2.58 -10.52
CA LYS A 573 -17.03 -1.46 -10.87
C LYS A 573 -17.83 -0.18 -10.95
N ILE A 574 -17.15 0.94 -10.75
CA ILE A 574 -17.72 2.28 -10.90
C ILE A 574 -17.19 2.87 -12.20
N ARG A 575 -18.07 3.53 -12.93
CA ARG A 575 -17.75 4.33 -14.12
C ARG A 575 -18.30 5.72 -13.98
N LEU A 576 -17.66 6.66 -14.69
CA LEU A 576 -18.17 7.99 -14.93
C LEU A 576 -18.90 8.04 -16.27
N GLN A 577 -19.98 8.79 -16.30
CA GLN A 577 -20.71 9.15 -17.51
C GLN A 577 -20.77 10.68 -17.59
N LEU A 578 -20.43 11.22 -18.74
CA LEU A 578 -20.65 12.61 -19.08
C LEU A 578 -22.16 12.88 -19.16
N VAL A 579 -22.64 13.98 -18.60
CA VAL A 579 -24.07 14.37 -18.57
C VAL A 579 -24.38 15.45 -19.60
#